data_4222fb7fd9228b0355f36c967e9289aa
#
_entry.id   4222fb7fd9228b0355f36c967e9289aa
#
_cell.length_a   1.000
_cell.length_b   1.000
_cell.length_c   1.000
_cell.angle_alpha   90.00
_cell.angle_beta   90.00
_cell.angle_gamma   90.00
#
_symmetry.space_group_name_H-M   'P 1'
#
loop_
_entity.id
_entity.type
_entity.pdbx_description
1 polymer ?
#
loop_
_entity_poly.entity_id
_entity_poly.type
_entity_poly.pdbx_seq_one_letter_code
_entity_poly.pdbx_strand_id
1 'polypeptide(L)'
;PEPAPLSIRSQVAIARFGQILSNAELTDEDKAQLHFQRGMLYDSVGLGGLAQFDYNRAINFKPNMAEAYNSLGVHMVQQEEFSRAYEAFDSTLDIDPGYDFAFLNRGIALYYGGRADLAVSDLATFANKAPDDPFRVLWAYFAESEYAPQTAQQQLSQRRENLPDSHWATGLVDLFLGQQTEKQLLDSLLNGITSEKELTDRLCEAYFYLGKYHEENNQPGVASNYFKFALSTNVYEYVEHRYARLELQRLRQNTVTD
;
A
#
# COMPACT_ATOMS: atom_id res chain seq x y z
N PRO A 1 1.51 13.05 15.43
CA PRO A 1 0.87 13.73 14.30
C PRO A 1 -0.63 13.86 14.56
N GLU A 2 -1.24 14.91 14.07
CA GLU A 2 -2.69 14.98 14.05
C GLU A 2 -3.20 14.02 12.97
N PRO A 3 -4.24 13.21 13.26
CA PRO A 3 -4.84 12.34 12.26
C PRO A 3 -5.40 13.16 11.09
N ALA A 4 -5.31 12.63 9.87
CA ALA A 4 -5.95 13.25 8.73
C ALA A 4 -7.45 13.46 9.01
N PRO A 5 -8.01 14.66 8.83
CA PRO A 5 -9.42 14.91 9.09
C PRO A 5 -10.29 14.17 8.07
N LEU A 6 -11.44 13.68 8.51
CA LEU A 6 -12.43 13.10 7.59
C LEU A 6 -12.82 14.15 6.53
N SER A 7 -12.62 13.83 5.26
CA SER A 7 -12.91 14.73 4.16
C SER A 7 -14.41 14.98 4.04
N ILE A 8 -14.86 16.20 4.32
CA ILE A 8 -16.25 16.64 4.09
C ILE A 8 -16.61 16.49 2.60
N ARG A 9 -15.65 16.73 1.70
CA ARG A 9 -15.85 16.54 0.25
C ARG A 9 -16.18 15.11 -0.08
N SER A 10 -15.45 14.15 0.48
CA SER A 10 -15.72 12.70 0.28
C SER A 10 -17.10 12.32 0.82
N GLN A 11 -17.51 12.81 1.99
CA GLN A 11 -18.82 12.52 2.56
C GLN A 11 -19.96 13.08 1.67
N VAL A 12 -19.83 14.30 1.18
CA VAL A 12 -20.81 14.92 0.27
C VAL A 12 -20.86 14.15 -1.06
N ALA A 13 -19.71 13.75 -1.60
CA ALA A 13 -19.64 12.98 -2.85
C ALA A 13 -20.25 11.58 -2.68
N ILE A 14 -20.01 10.89 -1.57
CA ILE A 14 -20.66 9.59 -1.24
C ILE A 14 -22.17 9.74 -1.22
N ALA A 15 -22.71 10.74 -0.54
CA ALA A 15 -24.14 10.99 -0.47
C ALA A 15 -24.73 11.29 -1.86
N ARG A 16 -24.05 12.11 -2.66
CA ARG A 16 -24.45 12.44 -4.04
C ARG A 16 -24.48 11.20 -4.94
N PHE A 17 -23.44 10.38 -4.91
CA PHE A 17 -23.41 9.14 -5.69
C PHE A 17 -24.53 8.17 -5.25
N GLY A 18 -24.81 8.09 -3.95
CA GLY A 18 -25.94 7.33 -3.42
C GLY A 18 -27.27 7.79 -3.98
N GLN A 19 -27.53 9.10 -4.06
CA GLN A 19 -28.75 9.67 -4.64
C GLN A 19 -28.85 9.38 -6.14
N ILE A 20 -27.77 9.53 -6.91
CA ILE A 20 -27.76 9.27 -8.35
C ILE A 20 -28.06 7.79 -8.61
N LEU A 21 -27.37 6.87 -7.90
CA LEU A 21 -27.59 5.42 -8.05
C LEU A 21 -29.02 4.98 -7.70
N SER A 22 -29.72 5.73 -6.83
CA SER A 22 -31.08 5.39 -6.39
C SER A 22 -32.18 5.98 -7.28
N ASN A 23 -31.95 7.12 -7.91
CA ASN A 23 -33.01 7.93 -8.50
C ASN A 23 -32.85 8.16 -10.01
N ALA A 24 -31.68 7.90 -10.60
CA ALA A 24 -31.46 8.13 -12.03
C ALA A 24 -31.62 6.83 -12.83
N GLU A 25 -32.14 6.98 -14.06
CA GLU A 25 -32.06 5.92 -15.07
C GLU A 25 -30.63 5.89 -15.61
N LEU A 26 -29.90 4.80 -15.33
CA LEU A 26 -28.48 4.64 -15.63
C LEU A 26 -28.24 3.40 -16.48
N THR A 27 -27.32 3.50 -17.41
CA THR A 27 -26.78 2.32 -18.09
C THR A 27 -25.95 1.45 -17.11
N ASP A 28 -25.74 0.19 -17.46
CA ASP A 28 -24.89 -0.67 -16.61
C ASP A 28 -23.44 -0.18 -16.54
N GLU A 29 -22.93 0.44 -17.61
CA GLU A 29 -21.62 1.12 -17.61
C GLU A 29 -21.58 2.27 -16.59
N ASP A 30 -22.60 3.15 -16.58
CA ASP A 30 -22.67 4.26 -15.63
C ASP A 30 -22.81 3.76 -14.19
N LYS A 31 -23.61 2.71 -13.96
CA LYS A 31 -23.73 2.09 -12.64
C LYS A 31 -22.40 1.52 -12.16
N ALA A 32 -21.68 0.79 -13.02
CA ALA A 32 -20.38 0.25 -12.70
C ALA A 32 -19.41 1.36 -12.29
N GLN A 33 -19.33 2.41 -13.09
CA GLN A 33 -18.42 3.53 -12.83
C GLN A 33 -18.78 4.27 -11.53
N LEU A 34 -20.05 4.53 -11.26
CA LEU A 34 -20.50 5.20 -10.05
C LEU A 34 -20.26 4.35 -8.79
N HIS A 35 -20.52 3.04 -8.87
CA HIS A 35 -20.20 2.13 -7.76
C HIS A 35 -18.69 2.11 -7.51
N PHE A 36 -17.86 1.98 -8.54
CA PHE A 36 -16.41 2.01 -8.37
C PHE A 36 -15.92 3.30 -7.72
N GLN A 37 -16.36 4.46 -8.24
CA GLN A 37 -15.97 5.76 -7.68
C GLN A 37 -16.44 5.95 -6.23
N ARG A 38 -17.66 5.49 -5.89
CA ARG A 38 -18.14 5.54 -4.50
C ARG A 38 -17.36 4.59 -3.60
N GLY A 39 -16.98 3.42 -4.12
CA GLY A 39 -16.08 2.48 -3.44
C GLY A 39 -14.74 3.12 -3.07
N MET A 40 -14.11 3.82 -4.01
CA MET A 40 -12.88 4.58 -3.75
C MET A 40 -13.07 5.64 -2.66
N LEU A 41 -14.19 6.35 -2.66
CA LEU A 41 -14.49 7.33 -1.61
C LEU A 41 -14.72 6.68 -0.25
N TYR A 42 -15.35 5.50 -0.20
CA TYR A 42 -15.47 4.73 1.04
C TYR A 42 -14.08 4.30 1.58
N ASP A 43 -13.17 3.89 0.69
CA ASP A 43 -11.81 3.57 1.07
C ASP A 43 -11.08 4.78 1.63
N SER A 44 -11.22 5.94 1.01
CA SER A 44 -10.55 7.19 1.44
C SER A 44 -10.98 7.67 2.82
N VAL A 45 -12.10 7.19 3.33
CA VAL A 45 -12.61 7.49 4.68
C VAL A 45 -12.59 6.27 5.63
N GLY A 46 -11.90 5.20 5.25
CA GLY A 46 -11.71 4.00 6.08
C GLY A 46 -12.92 3.05 6.16
N LEU A 47 -13.91 3.20 5.28
CA LEU A 47 -15.13 2.39 5.25
C LEU A 47 -14.98 1.17 4.30
N GLY A 48 -13.93 0.36 4.49
CA GLY A 48 -13.52 -0.72 3.60
C GLY A 48 -14.61 -1.75 3.29
N GLY A 49 -15.50 -2.09 4.24
CA GLY A 49 -16.60 -3.01 3.98
C GLY A 49 -17.62 -2.46 2.97
N LEU A 50 -17.88 -1.14 3.00
CA LEU A 50 -18.75 -0.48 2.01
C LEU A 50 -18.03 -0.35 0.66
N ALA A 51 -16.72 -0.11 0.67
CA ALA A 51 -15.91 -0.10 -0.54
C ALA A 51 -15.95 -1.44 -1.26
N GLN A 52 -15.72 -2.55 -0.56
CA GLN A 52 -15.81 -3.90 -1.13
C GLN A 52 -17.19 -4.20 -1.71
N PHE A 53 -18.26 -3.79 -1.01
CA PHE A 53 -19.62 -3.95 -1.55
C PHE A 53 -19.76 -3.24 -2.89
N ASP A 54 -19.32 -2.00 -2.98
CA ASP A 54 -19.41 -1.20 -4.20
C ASP A 54 -18.51 -1.72 -5.32
N TYR A 55 -17.30 -2.18 -5.05
CA TYR A 55 -16.44 -2.81 -6.06
C TYR A 55 -17.06 -4.09 -6.62
N ASN A 56 -17.68 -4.93 -5.78
CA ASN A 56 -18.42 -6.10 -6.26
C ASN A 56 -19.63 -5.70 -7.12
N ARG A 57 -20.31 -4.61 -6.76
CA ARG A 57 -21.43 -4.10 -7.60
C ARG A 57 -20.91 -3.59 -8.94
N ALA A 58 -19.76 -2.91 -8.96
CA ALA A 58 -19.14 -2.45 -10.19
C ALA A 58 -18.82 -3.61 -11.14
N ILE A 59 -18.20 -4.68 -10.64
CA ILE A 59 -17.89 -5.89 -11.42
C ILE A 59 -19.16 -6.59 -11.92
N ASN A 60 -20.24 -6.62 -11.12
CA ASN A 60 -21.49 -7.22 -11.54
C ASN A 60 -22.13 -6.50 -12.74
N PHE A 61 -21.96 -5.18 -12.85
CA PHE A 61 -22.42 -4.39 -13.98
C PHE A 61 -21.43 -4.39 -15.15
N LYS A 62 -20.12 -4.43 -14.85
CA LYS A 62 -19.02 -4.43 -15.84
C LYS A 62 -17.96 -5.45 -15.46
N PRO A 63 -18.10 -6.73 -15.92
CA PRO A 63 -17.19 -7.81 -15.54
C PRO A 63 -15.73 -7.65 -16.00
N ASN A 64 -15.44 -6.73 -16.91
CA ASN A 64 -14.09 -6.43 -17.39
C ASN A 64 -13.52 -5.12 -16.81
N MET A 65 -13.83 -4.80 -15.54
CA MET A 65 -13.34 -3.60 -14.87
C MET A 65 -12.08 -3.94 -14.03
N ALA A 66 -10.90 -3.82 -14.64
CA ALA A 66 -9.61 -4.17 -14.04
C ALA A 66 -9.38 -3.48 -12.69
N GLU A 67 -9.70 -2.19 -12.60
CA GLU A 67 -9.52 -1.38 -11.39
C GLU A 67 -10.32 -1.91 -10.20
N ALA A 68 -11.51 -2.44 -10.44
CA ALA A 68 -12.37 -2.97 -9.38
C ALA A 68 -11.84 -4.31 -8.86
N TYR A 69 -11.32 -5.19 -9.74
CA TYR A 69 -10.64 -6.41 -9.31
C TYR A 69 -9.37 -6.10 -8.50
N ASN A 70 -8.55 -5.15 -8.97
CA ASN A 70 -7.37 -4.73 -8.24
C ASN A 70 -7.72 -4.22 -6.83
N SER A 71 -8.75 -3.39 -6.72
CA SER A 71 -9.19 -2.86 -5.42
C SER A 71 -9.71 -3.96 -4.49
N LEU A 72 -10.48 -4.93 -5.00
CA LEU A 72 -10.92 -6.09 -4.22
C LEU A 72 -9.73 -6.96 -3.77
N GLY A 73 -8.75 -7.19 -4.64
CA GLY A 73 -7.55 -7.92 -4.29
C GLY A 73 -6.81 -7.32 -3.11
N VAL A 74 -6.69 -5.99 -3.05
CA VAL A 74 -6.08 -5.27 -1.92
C VAL A 74 -6.83 -5.54 -0.61
N HIS A 75 -8.17 -5.53 -0.62
CA HIS A 75 -8.96 -5.87 0.56
C HIS A 75 -8.80 -7.33 0.99
N MET A 76 -8.69 -8.25 0.03
CA MET A 76 -8.45 -9.68 0.32
C MET A 76 -7.08 -9.89 0.98
N VAL A 77 -6.04 -9.16 0.55
CA VAL A 77 -4.72 -9.19 1.23
C VAL A 77 -4.84 -8.74 2.69
N GLN A 78 -5.56 -7.64 2.95
CA GLN A 78 -5.77 -7.14 4.32
C GLN A 78 -6.53 -8.13 5.22
N GLN A 79 -7.29 -9.06 4.62
CA GLN A 79 -8.02 -10.13 5.29
C GLN A 79 -7.24 -11.44 5.34
N GLU A 80 -6.01 -11.46 4.85
CA GLU A 80 -5.15 -12.64 4.71
C GLU A 80 -5.75 -13.72 3.79
N GLU A 81 -6.69 -13.35 2.91
CA GLU A 81 -7.30 -14.24 1.90
C GLU A 81 -6.41 -14.28 0.63
N PHE A 82 -5.15 -14.67 0.79
CA PHE A 82 -4.13 -14.51 -0.25
C PHE A 82 -4.48 -15.22 -1.57
N SER A 83 -5.03 -16.44 -1.54
CA SER A 83 -5.41 -17.14 -2.76
C SER A 83 -6.42 -16.37 -3.59
N ARG A 84 -7.43 -15.79 -2.93
CA ARG A 84 -8.45 -14.96 -3.60
C ARG A 84 -7.85 -13.63 -4.09
N ALA A 85 -6.89 -13.07 -3.35
CA ALA A 85 -6.18 -11.89 -3.78
C ALA A 85 -5.40 -12.14 -5.08
N TYR A 86 -4.71 -13.29 -5.19
CA TYR A 86 -4.00 -13.66 -6.43
C TYR A 86 -4.95 -13.74 -7.62
N GLU A 87 -6.10 -14.43 -7.48
CA GLU A 87 -7.12 -14.54 -8.52
C GLU A 87 -7.64 -13.17 -8.97
N ALA A 88 -7.83 -12.24 -8.03
CA ALA A 88 -8.28 -10.89 -8.34
C ALA A 88 -7.22 -10.08 -9.11
N PHE A 89 -5.95 -10.17 -8.71
CA PHE A 89 -4.87 -9.48 -9.44
C PHE A 89 -4.57 -10.14 -10.79
N ASP A 90 -4.69 -11.47 -10.91
CA ASP A 90 -4.59 -12.16 -12.19
C ASP A 90 -5.71 -11.71 -13.13
N SER A 91 -6.96 -11.60 -12.64
CA SER A 91 -8.06 -11.04 -13.40
C SER A 91 -7.78 -9.60 -13.84
N THR A 92 -7.16 -8.77 -13.00
CA THR A 92 -6.74 -7.42 -13.35
C THR A 92 -5.78 -7.42 -14.53
N LEU A 93 -4.73 -8.26 -14.47
CA LEU A 93 -3.70 -8.35 -15.50
C LEU A 93 -4.19 -9.04 -16.79
N ASP A 94 -5.15 -9.94 -16.71
CA ASP A 94 -5.81 -10.55 -17.87
C ASP A 94 -6.65 -9.51 -18.64
N ILE A 95 -7.29 -8.58 -17.93
CA ILE A 95 -8.10 -7.50 -18.53
C ILE A 95 -7.18 -6.38 -19.03
N ASP A 96 -6.21 -5.94 -18.22
CA ASP A 96 -5.24 -4.90 -18.54
C ASP A 96 -3.82 -5.35 -18.16
N PRO A 97 -3.06 -5.96 -19.11
CA PRO A 97 -1.69 -6.39 -18.85
C PRO A 97 -0.71 -5.24 -18.53
N GLY A 98 -1.10 -3.99 -18.80
CA GLY A 98 -0.33 -2.79 -18.51
C GLY A 98 -0.61 -2.17 -17.16
N TYR A 99 -1.50 -2.72 -16.35
CA TYR A 99 -1.90 -2.14 -15.07
C TYR A 99 -0.79 -2.24 -14.02
N ASP A 100 0.00 -1.17 -13.90
CA ASP A 100 1.22 -1.14 -13.08
C ASP A 100 1.00 -1.54 -11.62
N PHE A 101 -0.05 -1.02 -11.00
CA PHE A 101 -0.35 -1.29 -9.59
C PHE A 101 -0.78 -2.73 -9.32
N ALA A 102 -1.19 -3.50 -10.34
CA ALA A 102 -1.45 -4.93 -10.15
C ALA A 102 -0.17 -5.70 -9.86
N PHE A 103 0.95 -5.33 -10.48
CA PHE A 103 2.26 -5.93 -10.14
C PHE A 103 2.69 -5.60 -8.71
N LEU A 104 2.51 -4.35 -8.26
CA LEU A 104 2.76 -4.00 -6.86
C LEU A 104 1.89 -4.84 -5.93
N ASN A 105 0.58 -4.81 -6.15
CA ASN A 105 -0.39 -5.37 -5.22
C ASN A 105 -0.34 -6.91 -5.20
N ARG A 106 -0.13 -7.57 -6.36
CA ARG A 106 0.09 -9.02 -6.42
C ARG A 106 1.43 -9.40 -5.79
N GLY A 107 2.48 -8.62 -6.05
CA GLY A 107 3.79 -8.81 -5.43
C GLY A 107 3.72 -8.70 -3.91
N ILE A 108 3.01 -7.71 -3.36
CA ILE A 108 2.76 -7.58 -1.92
C ILE A 108 1.93 -8.76 -1.39
N ALA A 109 0.89 -9.18 -2.10
CA ALA A 109 0.09 -10.34 -1.74
C ALA A 109 0.93 -11.62 -1.66
N LEU A 110 1.82 -11.83 -2.63
CA LEU A 110 2.74 -12.96 -2.67
C LEU A 110 3.77 -12.89 -1.54
N TYR A 111 4.31 -11.71 -1.25
CA TYR A 111 5.21 -11.47 -0.13
C TYR A 111 4.56 -11.86 1.20
N TYR A 112 3.39 -11.32 1.52
CA TYR A 112 2.67 -11.64 2.75
C TYR A 112 2.14 -13.08 2.79
N GLY A 113 1.83 -13.67 1.64
CA GLY A 113 1.39 -15.05 1.50
C GLY A 113 2.52 -16.09 1.54
N GLY A 114 3.77 -15.68 1.85
CA GLY A 114 4.92 -16.59 1.97
C GLY A 114 5.43 -17.12 0.62
N ARG A 115 5.15 -16.40 -0.48
CA ARG A 115 5.61 -16.74 -1.84
C ARG A 115 6.63 -15.71 -2.33
N ALA A 116 7.67 -15.47 -1.53
CA ALA A 116 8.73 -14.53 -1.87
C ALA A 116 9.42 -14.85 -3.21
N ASP A 117 9.48 -16.14 -3.58
CA ASP A 117 9.95 -16.64 -4.87
C ASP A 117 9.24 -16.01 -6.08
N LEU A 118 7.94 -15.78 -5.97
CA LEU A 118 7.12 -15.13 -7.01
C LEU A 118 7.03 -13.61 -6.81
N ALA A 119 7.00 -13.14 -5.56
CA ALA A 119 6.92 -11.72 -5.22
C ALA A 119 8.06 -10.91 -5.84
N VAL A 120 9.29 -11.45 -5.86
CA VAL A 120 10.47 -10.81 -6.45
C VAL A 120 10.23 -10.43 -7.91
N SER A 121 9.59 -11.30 -8.71
CA SER A 121 9.34 -11.02 -10.12
C SER A 121 8.40 -9.83 -10.32
N ASP A 122 7.29 -9.79 -9.59
CA ASP A 122 6.27 -8.75 -9.71
C ASP A 122 6.80 -7.40 -9.19
N LEU A 123 7.43 -7.41 -8.01
CA LEU A 123 7.95 -6.19 -7.38
C LEU A 123 9.17 -5.62 -8.14
N ALA A 124 10.03 -6.48 -8.71
CA ALA A 124 11.08 -6.02 -9.61
C ALA A 124 10.51 -5.40 -10.89
N THR A 125 9.47 -6.00 -11.48
CA THR A 125 8.78 -5.44 -12.64
C THR A 125 8.21 -4.05 -12.33
N PHE A 126 7.58 -3.89 -11.17
CA PHE A 126 7.05 -2.62 -10.71
C PHE A 126 8.16 -1.58 -10.47
N ALA A 127 9.26 -1.97 -9.81
CA ALA A 127 10.39 -1.09 -9.54
C ALA A 127 11.11 -0.64 -10.83
N ASN A 128 11.26 -1.53 -11.81
CA ASN A 128 11.94 -1.21 -13.06
C ASN A 128 11.17 -0.21 -13.94
N LYS A 129 9.85 -0.05 -13.73
CA LYS A 129 9.03 0.93 -14.46
C LYS A 129 9.26 2.38 -13.98
N ALA A 130 9.73 2.57 -12.74
CA ALA A 130 10.14 3.87 -12.20
C ALA A 130 11.32 3.64 -11.23
N PRO A 131 12.55 3.47 -11.78
CA PRO A 131 13.71 3.11 -10.95
C PRO A 131 14.21 4.25 -10.05
N ASP A 132 13.66 5.44 -10.19
CA ASP A 132 13.90 6.63 -9.40
C ASP A 132 12.90 6.81 -8.22
N ASP A 133 12.01 5.84 -8.02
CA ASP A 133 11.02 5.84 -6.93
C ASP A 133 11.52 5.00 -5.73
N PRO A 134 11.83 5.62 -4.58
CA PRO A 134 12.35 4.90 -3.40
C PRO A 134 11.39 3.86 -2.84
N PHE A 135 10.07 4.09 -2.91
CA PHE A 135 9.07 3.16 -2.38
C PHE A 135 9.00 1.88 -3.20
N ARG A 136 9.10 1.99 -4.52
CA ARG A 136 9.17 0.83 -5.42
C ARG A 136 10.42 0.00 -5.16
N VAL A 137 11.54 0.68 -4.93
CA VAL A 137 12.83 0.04 -4.59
C VAL A 137 12.74 -0.72 -3.27
N LEU A 138 12.11 -0.14 -2.25
CA LEU A 138 11.95 -0.79 -0.94
C LEU A 138 11.04 -2.02 -0.99
N TRP A 139 9.92 -1.97 -1.72
CA TRP A 139 9.08 -3.15 -1.87
C TRP A 139 9.80 -4.31 -2.60
N ALA A 140 10.59 -4.00 -3.63
CA ALA A 140 11.44 -5.01 -4.28
C ALA A 140 12.46 -5.59 -3.28
N TYR A 141 13.12 -4.74 -2.50
CA TYR A 141 14.07 -5.17 -1.47
C TYR A 141 13.44 -6.09 -0.43
N PHE A 142 12.24 -5.82 0.07
CA PHE A 142 11.60 -6.68 1.07
C PHE A 142 11.37 -8.11 0.55
N ALA A 143 10.92 -8.26 -0.68
CA ALA A 143 10.77 -9.59 -1.27
C ALA A 143 12.13 -10.28 -1.48
N GLU A 144 13.13 -9.53 -1.93
CA GLU A 144 14.49 -10.03 -2.14
C GLU A 144 15.17 -10.44 -0.83
N SER A 145 14.96 -9.70 0.27
CA SER A 145 15.52 -10.05 1.58
C SER A 145 14.95 -11.36 2.13
N GLU A 146 13.70 -11.70 1.81
CA GLU A 146 13.14 -13.00 2.19
C GLU A 146 13.58 -14.13 1.25
N TYR A 147 13.67 -13.87 -0.06
CA TYR A 147 13.98 -14.90 -1.06
C TYR A 147 15.48 -15.19 -1.17
N ALA A 148 16.31 -14.15 -1.20
CA ALA A 148 17.74 -14.22 -1.45
C ALA A 148 18.53 -13.23 -0.57
N PRO A 149 18.50 -13.39 0.78
CA PRO A 149 19.05 -12.42 1.72
C PRO A 149 20.55 -12.11 1.50
N GLN A 150 21.30 -13.06 0.90
CA GLN A 150 22.74 -12.89 0.65
C GLN A 150 23.02 -11.82 -0.41
N THR A 151 22.07 -11.54 -1.32
CA THR A 151 22.26 -10.58 -2.42
C THR A 151 21.37 -9.34 -2.30
N ALA A 152 20.36 -9.36 -1.43
CA ALA A 152 19.37 -8.29 -1.30
C ALA A 152 20.01 -6.92 -1.01
N GLN A 153 20.96 -6.85 -0.08
CA GLN A 153 21.69 -5.63 0.24
C GLN A 153 22.50 -5.08 -0.94
N GLN A 154 23.11 -5.96 -1.73
CA GLN A 154 23.85 -5.55 -2.92
C GLN A 154 22.90 -5.00 -3.99
N GLN A 155 21.75 -5.64 -4.18
CA GLN A 155 20.74 -5.18 -5.14
C GLN A 155 20.13 -3.85 -4.71
N LEU A 156 19.85 -3.68 -3.43
CA LEU A 156 19.38 -2.40 -2.87
C LEU A 156 20.40 -1.28 -3.13
N SER A 157 21.69 -1.55 -2.86
CA SER A 157 22.77 -0.59 -3.11
C SER A 157 22.88 -0.18 -4.59
N GLN A 158 22.70 -1.13 -5.52
CA GLN A 158 22.70 -0.84 -6.96
C GLN A 158 21.51 0.02 -7.37
N ARG A 159 20.31 -0.25 -6.84
CA ARG A 159 19.12 0.56 -7.12
C ARG A 159 19.21 1.96 -6.52
N ARG A 160 19.88 2.10 -5.37
CA ARG A 160 20.13 3.40 -4.73
C ARG A 160 20.81 4.41 -5.66
N GLU A 161 21.66 3.94 -6.59
CA GLU A 161 22.37 4.79 -7.56
C GLU A 161 21.42 5.54 -8.51
N ASN A 162 20.19 5.05 -8.72
CA ASN A 162 19.18 5.69 -9.56
C ASN A 162 18.28 6.65 -8.78
N LEU A 163 18.32 6.65 -7.45
CA LEU A 163 17.42 7.45 -6.63
C LEU A 163 17.94 8.89 -6.47
N PRO A 164 17.04 9.89 -6.59
CA PRO A 164 17.41 11.29 -6.39
C PRO A 164 17.65 11.60 -4.90
N ASP A 165 18.80 12.20 -4.56
CA ASP A 165 19.10 12.63 -3.19
C ASP A 165 18.13 13.69 -2.67
N SER A 166 17.44 14.39 -3.55
CA SER A 166 16.43 15.39 -3.19
C SER A 166 15.10 14.79 -2.74
N HIS A 167 14.85 13.51 -3.01
CA HIS A 167 13.63 12.85 -2.56
C HIS A 167 13.79 12.39 -1.10
N TRP A 168 12.93 12.86 -0.20
CA TRP A 168 13.05 12.56 1.23
C TRP A 168 13.09 11.07 1.55
N ALA A 169 12.30 10.25 0.81
CA ALA A 169 12.23 8.80 1.05
C ALA A 169 13.48 8.05 0.56
N THR A 170 14.39 8.70 -0.18
CA THR A 170 15.71 8.14 -0.46
C THR A 170 16.47 7.87 0.85
N GLY A 171 16.27 8.72 1.87
CA GLY A 171 16.81 8.49 3.21
C GLY A 171 16.29 7.22 3.88
N LEU A 172 15.11 6.71 3.52
CA LEU A 172 14.66 5.38 3.98
C LEU A 172 15.56 4.28 3.39
N VAL A 173 15.85 4.35 2.10
CA VAL A 173 16.77 3.38 1.45
C VAL A 173 18.15 3.45 2.08
N ASP A 174 18.67 4.65 2.34
CA ASP A 174 19.96 4.86 3.02
C ASP A 174 19.97 4.30 4.46
N LEU A 175 18.81 4.34 5.15
CA LEU A 175 18.64 3.69 6.45
C LEU A 175 18.77 2.16 6.36
N PHE A 176 18.09 1.51 5.41
CA PHE A 176 18.20 0.07 5.20
C PHE A 176 19.60 -0.36 4.73
N LEU A 177 20.34 0.52 4.04
CA LEU A 177 21.74 0.32 3.66
C LEU A 177 22.74 0.61 4.81
N GLY A 178 22.27 1.13 5.96
CA GLY A 178 23.14 1.54 7.07
C GLY A 178 23.97 2.79 6.78
N GLN A 179 23.62 3.55 5.74
CA GLN A 179 24.30 4.79 5.33
C GLN A 179 23.74 6.01 6.06
N GLN A 180 22.56 5.89 6.65
CA GLN A 180 21.89 6.89 7.45
C GLN A 180 21.39 6.30 8.76
N THR A 181 21.36 7.07 9.84
CA THR A 181 20.75 6.65 11.10
C THR A 181 19.27 7.04 11.14
N GLU A 182 18.48 6.30 11.93
CA GLU A 182 17.08 6.63 12.18
C GLU A 182 16.90 8.07 12.68
N LYS A 183 17.78 8.55 13.57
CA LYS A 183 17.75 9.92 14.07
C LYS A 183 17.90 10.93 12.94
N GLN A 184 18.87 10.73 12.04
CA GLN A 184 19.08 11.61 10.89
C GLN A 184 17.86 11.62 9.96
N LEU A 185 17.26 10.47 9.71
CA LEU A 185 16.02 10.36 8.93
C LEU A 185 14.89 11.17 9.58
N LEU A 186 14.62 10.95 10.88
CA LEU A 186 13.57 11.65 11.61
C LEU A 186 13.79 13.17 11.63
N ASP A 187 15.04 13.61 11.85
CA ASP A 187 15.40 15.04 11.81
C ASP A 187 15.15 15.67 10.42
N SER A 188 15.23 14.87 9.35
CA SER A 188 15.03 15.32 7.97
C SER A 188 13.56 15.37 7.51
N LEU A 189 12.64 14.68 8.21
CA LEU A 189 11.25 14.54 7.77
C LEU A 189 10.50 15.88 7.62
N LEU A 190 10.92 16.91 8.31
CA LEU A 190 10.31 18.25 8.22
C LEU A 190 10.85 19.08 7.05
N ASN A 191 11.93 18.64 6.40
CA ASN A 191 12.55 19.41 5.33
C ASN A 191 11.64 19.48 4.11
N GLY A 192 11.39 20.70 3.62
CA GLY A 192 10.59 20.96 2.43
C GLY A 192 9.07 20.76 2.61
N ILE A 193 8.59 20.48 3.82
CA ILE A 193 7.14 20.39 4.10
C ILE A 193 6.48 21.74 3.89
N THR A 194 5.38 21.74 3.13
CA THR A 194 4.62 22.94 2.77
C THR A 194 3.20 22.96 3.38
N SER A 195 2.71 21.81 3.88
CA SER A 195 1.37 21.69 4.46
C SER A 195 1.31 20.60 5.52
N GLU A 196 0.33 20.71 6.44
CA GLU A 196 0.04 19.68 7.44
C GLU A 196 -0.33 18.33 6.81
N LYS A 197 -1.07 18.38 5.69
CA LYS A 197 -1.40 17.16 4.94
C LYS A 197 -0.14 16.45 4.45
N GLU A 198 0.77 17.17 3.81
CA GLU A 198 2.03 16.60 3.32
C GLU A 198 2.86 16.00 4.47
N LEU A 199 2.88 16.66 5.63
CA LEU A 199 3.53 16.12 6.81
C LEU A 199 2.87 14.83 7.28
N THR A 200 1.55 14.80 7.35
CA THR A 200 0.81 13.61 7.80
C THR A 200 1.01 12.43 6.84
N ASP A 201 0.98 12.68 5.54
CA ASP A 201 1.24 11.70 4.50
C ASP A 201 2.67 11.13 4.65
N ARG A 202 3.67 11.99 4.73
CA ARG A 202 5.08 11.60 4.91
C ARG A 202 5.33 10.83 6.20
N LEU A 203 4.65 11.21 7.29
CA LEU A 203 4.75 10.49 8.56
C LEU A 203 4.11 9.10 8.49
N CYS A 204 3.01 8.94 7.74
CA CYS A 204 2.42 7.63 7.49
C CYS A 204 3.44 6.68 6.85
N GLU A 205 4.04 7.14 5.75
CA GLU A 205 5.07 6.40 5.02
C GLU A 205 6.28 6.11 5.91
N ALA A 206 6.88 7.15 6.51
CA ALA A 206 8.06 7.01 7.35
C ALA A 206 7.85 6.01 8.51
N TYR A 207 6.72 6.08 9.19
CA TYR A 207 6.43 5.18 10.31
C TYR A 207 6.26 3.73 9.86
N PHE A 208 5.65 3.48 8.70
CA PHE A 208 5.56 2.13 8.17
C PHE A 208 6.94 1.54 7.89
N TYR A 209 7.79 2.25 7.16
CA TYR A 209 9.13 1.77 6.80
C TYR A 209 10.06 1.68 8.02
N LEU A 210 9.93 2.56 9.01
CA LEU A 210 10.62 2.41 10.30
C LEU A 210 10.13 1.16 11.05
N GLY A 211 8.84 0.86 10.99
CA GLY A 211 8.31 -0.41 11.49
C GLY A 211 8.98 -1.61 10.84
N LYS A 212 9.08 -1.63 9.51
CA LYS A 212 9.79 -2.68 8.74
C LYS A 212 11.28 -2.76 9.10
N TYR A 213 11.94 -1.62 9.24
CA TYR A 213 13.35 -1.56 9.64
C TYR A 213 13.59 -2.19 11.01
N HIS A 214 12.77 -1.89 12.00
CA HIS A 214 12.90 -2.48 13.34
C HIS A 214 12.49 -3.95 13.37
N GLU A 215 11.57 -4.39 12.52
CA GLU A 215 11.24 -5.80 12.36
C GLU A 215 12.45 -6.59 11.85
N GLU A 216 13.12 -6.14 10.80
CA GLU A 216 14.36 -6.75 10.29
C GLU A 216 15.50 -6.77 11.31
N ASN A 217 15.53 -5.78 12.21
CA ASN A 217 16.52 -5.70 13.30
C ASN A 217 16.10 -6.47 14.56
N ASN A 218 15.09 -7.35 14.49
CA ASN A 218 14.60 -8.16 15.62
C ASN A 218 14.15 -7.32 16.82
N GLN A 219 13.49 -6.20 16.56
CA GLN A 219 12.94 -5.29 17.58
C GLN A 219 11.40 -5.17 17.48
N PRO A 220 10.64 -6.27 17.66
CA PRO A 220 9.20 -6.31 17.37
C PRO A 220 8.39 -5.33 18.21
N GLY A 221 8.81 -5.02 19.43
CA GLY A 221 8.15 -4.03 20.29
C GLY A 221 8.23 -2.61 19.72
N VAL A 222 9.39 -2.22 19.17
CA VAL A 222 9.59 -0.92 18.50
C VAL A 222 8.82 -0.89 17.19
N ALA A 223 8.96 -1.95 16.37
CA ALA A 223 8.21 -2.11 15.11
C ALA A 223 6.70 -1.93 15.33
N SER A 224 6.13 -2.61 16.35
CA SER A 224 4.72 -2.48 16.72
C SER A 224 4.31 -1.03 17.01
N ASN A 225 5.16 -0.25 17.67
CA ASN A 225 4.85 1.15 17.96
C ASN A 225 4.84 2.00 16.68
N TYR A 226 5.80 1.79 15.77
CA TYR A 226 5.83 2.50 14.50
C TYR A 226 4.63 2.17 13.61
N PHE A 227 4.22 0.91 13.50
CA PHE A 227 2.99 0.54 12.78
C PHE A 227 1.73 1.16 13.40
N LYS A 228 1.65 1.28 14.73
CA LYS A 228 0.55 2.01 15.38
C LYS A 228 0.58 3.51 15.05
N PHE A 229 1.77 4.12 14.96
CA PHE A 229 1.89 5.51 14.53
C PHE A 229 1.46 5.69 13.07
N ALA A 230 1.83 4.79 12.15
CA ALA A 230 1.34 4.81 10.78
C ALA A 230 -0.19 4.76 10.73
N LEU A 231 -0.82 3.85 11.48
CA LEU A 231 -2.29 3.75 11.57
C LEU A 231 -2.94 4.99 12.17
N SER A 232 -2.28 5.67 13.13
CA SER A 232 -2.83 6.86 13.78
C SER A 232 -2.92 8.07 12.86
N THR A 233 -2.28 8.03 11.68
CA THR A 233 -2.35 9.12 10.70
C THR A 233 -3.68 9.18 9.96
N ASN A 234 -4.44 8.09 9.89
CA ASN A 234 -5.70 7.94 9.13
C ASN A 234 -5.54 8.22 7.61
N VAL A 235 -4.36 8.00 7.05
CA VAL A 235 -4.12 8.13 5.60
C VAL A 235 -4.52 6.81 4.92
N TYR A 236 -5.81 6.50 4.92
CA TYR A 236 -6.37 5.20 4.53
C TYR A 236 -6.07 4.76 3.09
N GLU A 237 -5.78 5.72 2.20
CA GLU A 237 -5.48 5.45 0.79
C GLU A 237 -4.07 4.90 0.56
N TYR A 238 -3.15 5.10 1.51
CA TYR A 238 -1.75 4.72 1.37
C TYR A 238 -1.53 3.22 1.65
N VAL A 239 -0.64 2.64 0.87
CA VAL A 239 -0.18 1.25 1.01
C VAL A 239 0.34 1.02 2.43
N GLU A 240 1.11 1.96 2.95
CA GLU A 240 1.72 1.95 4.27
C GLU A 240 0.68 1.88 5.38
N HIS A 241 -0.37 2.69 5.30
CA HIS A 241 -1.46 2.65 6.29
C HIS A 241 -2.20 1.30 6.24
N ARG A 242 -2.50 0.81 5.03
CA ARG A 242 -3.24 -0.44 4.83
C ARG A 242 -2.47 -1.63 5.41
N TYR A 243 -1.19 -1.74 5.11
CA TYR A 243 -0.39 -2.88 5.54
C TYR A 243 0.20 -2.75 6.94
N ALA A 244 0.27 -1.55 7.55
CA ALA A 244 0.62 -1.40 8.95
C ALA A 244 -0.30 -2.21 9.89
N ARG A 245 -1.58 -2.38 9.52
CA ARG A 245 -2.52 -3.22 10.28
C ARG A 245 -2.16 -4.70 10.14
N LEU A 246 -1.85 -5.17 8.94
CA LEU A 246 -1.45 -6.55 8.69
C LEU A 246 -0.15 -6.89 9.43
N GLU A 247 0.84 -6.00 9.40
CA GLU A 247 2.09 -6.17 10.13
C GLU A 247 1.86 -6.30 11.65
N LEU A 248 0.99 -5.46 12.22
CA LEU A 248 0.63 -5.59 13.65
C LEU A 248 -0.06 -6.92 13.98
N GLN A 249 -0.86 -7.47 13.08
CA GLN A 249 -1.49 -8.77 13.27
C GLN A 249 -0.43 -9.88 13.25
N ARG A 250 0.47 -9.85 12.30
CA ARG A 250 1.59 -10.81 12.16
C ARG A 250 2.52 -10.80 13.37
N LEU A 251 2.91 -9.62 13.84
CA LEU A 251 3.73 -9.49 15.06
C LEU A 251 3.07 -10.10 16.30
N ARG A 252 1.74 -9.96 16.42
CA ARG A 252 0.99 -10.57 17.54
C ARG A 252 0.91 -12.09 17.43
N GLN A 253 0.76 -12.63 16.23
CA GLN A 253 0.72 -14.08 16.01
C GLN A 253 2.06 -14.72 16.36
N ASN A 254 3.18 -14.10 15.96
CA ASN A 254 4.52 -14.58 16.25
C ASN A 254 4.84 -14.57 17.76
N THR A 255 4.32 -13.60 18.52
CA THR A 255 4.53 -13.52 19.99
C THR A 255 3.70 -14.53 20.79
N VAL A 256 2.73 -15.21 20.22
CA VAL A 256 1.89 -16.22 20.89
C VAL A 256 2.43 -17.65 20.66
N THR A 257 3.33 -17.82 19.70
CA THR A 257 3.91 -19.14 19.32
C THR A 257 5.28 -19.39 19.96
N ASP A 258 5.90 -18.40 20.60
CA ASP A 258 7.11 -18.50 21.44
C ASP A 258 6.73 -18.59 22.93
#